data_a420f652b2563d9576cae17ec06ba71a
#
_entry.id   a420f652b2563d9576cae17ec06ba71a
#
_cell.length_a   1.000
_cell.length_b   1.000
_cell.length_c   1.000
_cell.angle_alpha   90.00
_cell.angle_beta   90.00
_cell.angle_gamma   90.00
#
_symmetry.space_group_name_H-M   'P 1'
#
loop_
_entity.id
_entity.type
_entity.pdbx_description
1 polymer ?
#
loop_
_entity_poly.entity_id
_entity_poly.type
_entity_poly.pdbx_seq_one_letter_code
_entity_poly.pdbx_strand_id
1 'polypeptide(L)'
;EKKLQALGADVFEIRQAKDLERHFDGLVLPGGESTVQGKLLRELGLFVPLQEKIRAGLPVMATCAGLILLAEHIADDPTVHFGTLPVTVKRNAYGRQLGSFQCTADVEEIGKQLPLTFIRAPYIEKAEDTVKVLTSVDGNIVAVRYENQLGLSFHPEVTEDNRVHAYFLQMCGQKLS
;
A
#
# COMPACT_ATOMS: atom_id res chain seq x y z
N GLU A 1 -0.98 10.48 7.30
CA GLU A 1 -0.32 10.95 8.52
C GLU A 1 -1.33 11.25 9.62
N LYS A 2 -2.26 12.18 9.38
CA LYS A 2 -3.27 12.62 10.38
C LYS A 2 -4.10 11.49 10.97
N LYS A 3 -4.54 10.52 10.16
CA LYS A 3 -5.34 9.39 10.63
C LYS A 3 -4.57 8.48 11.59
N LEU A 4 -3.31 8.21 11.28
CA LEU A 4 -2.47 7.39 12.15
C LEU A 4 -2.19 8.11 13.46
N GLN A 5 -1.93 9.41 13.41
CA GLN A 5 -1.75 10.23 14.62
C GLN A 5 -3.02 10.26 15.47
N ALA A 6 -4.19 10.39 14.84
CA ALA A 6 -5.47 10.36 15.54
C ALA A 6 -5.74 9.02 16.23
N LEU A 7 -5.16 7.93 15.73
CA LEU A 7 -5.25 6.59 16.31
C LEU A 7 -4.14 6.29 17.32
N GLY A 8 -3.32 7.28 17.66
CA GLY A 8 -2.30 7.18 18.70
C GLY A 8 -0.90 6.83 18.23
N ALA A 9 -0.65 6.79 16.92
CA ALA A 9 0.67 6.51 16.38
C ALA A 9 1.56 7.75 16.41
N ASP A 10 2.83 7.56 16.69
CA ASP A 10 3.87 8.57 16.48
C ASP A 10 4.36 8.45 15.03
N VAL A 11 4.12 9.47 14.22
CA VAL A 11 4.37 9.43 12.79
C VAL A 11 5.49 10.40 12.43
N PHE A 12 6.45 9.93 11.64
CA PHE A 12 7.49 10.79 11.08
C PHE A 12 7.72 10.45 9.62
N GLU A 13 8.25 11.40 8.88
CA GLU A 13 8.57 11.21 7.47
C GLU A 13 10.01 10.79 7.29
N ILE A 14 10.22 9.85 6.36
CA ILE A 14 11.55 9.43 5.94
C ILE A 14 11.90 10.18 4.67
N ARG A 15 12.83 11.12 4.76
CA ARG A 15 13.25 11.99 3.65
C ARG A 15 14.69 11.75 3.22
N GLN A 16 15.49 11.11 4.05
CA GLN A 16 16.91 10.85 3.81
C GLN A 16 17.36 9.62 4.59
N ALA A 17 18.52 9.07 4.22
CA ALA A 17 19.01 7.83 4.82
C ALA A 17 19.18 7.91 6.34
N LYS A 18 19.53 9.07 6.85
CA LYS A 18 19.69 9.29 8.30
C LYS A 18 18.40 9.03 9.07
N ASP A 19 17.24 9.27 8.46
CA ASP A 19 15.94 9.06 9.11
C ASP A 19 15.68 7.59 9.41
N LEU A 20 16.37 6.67 8.74
CA LEU A 20 16.27 5.22 8.98
C LEU A 20 16.93 4.79 10.29
N GLU A 21 17.75 5.64 10.90
CA GLU A 21 18.38 5.37 12.21
C GLU A 21 17.35 5.40 13.34
N ARG A 22 16.24 6.10 13.13
CA ARG A 22 15.14 6.12 14.08
C ARG A 22 14.34 4.82 13.97
N HIS A 23 14.02 4.22 15.12
CA HIS A 23 13.17 3.02 15.15
C HIS A 23 11.75 3.33 14.69
N PHE A 24 11.15 2.42 13.91
CA PHE A 24 9.73 2.48 13.56
C PHE A 24 9.15 1.07 13.45
N ASP A 25 7.85 0.95 13.77
CA ASP A 25 7.15 -0.33 13.85
C ASP A 25 6.39 -0.67 12.55
N GLY A 26 6.32 0.25 11.64
CA GLY A 26 5.65 0.07 10.36
C GLY A 26 6.00 1.15 9.38
N LEU A 27 5.73 0.88 8.11
CA LEU A 27 6.05 1.76 6.99
C LEU A 27 4.80 2.00 6.14
N VAL A 28 4.57 3.24 5.76
CA VAL A 28 3.53 3.59 4.79
C VAL A 28 4.19 4.04 3.49
N LEU A 29 3.82 3.40 2.39
CA LEU A 29 4.18 3.81 1.05
C LEU A 29 2.95 4.48 0.42
N PRO A 30 2.92 5.82 0.37
CA PRO A 30 1.72 6.54 -0.06
C PRO A 30 1.54 6.54 -1.56
N GLY A 31 0.40 7.05 -1.99
CA GLY A 31 0.13 7.35 -3.40
C GLY A 31 1.06 8.42 -3.95
N GLY A 32 1.01 8.60 -5.25
CA GLY A 32 1.88 9.52 -6.00
C GLY A 32 2.19 8.94 -7.35
N GLU A 33 3.43 9.12 -7.83
CA GLU A 33 3.88 8.56 -9.10
C GLU A 33 5.03 7.59 -8.85
N SER A 34 4.80 6.32 -9.14
CA SER A 34 5.71 5.23 -8.76
C SER A 34 7.10 5.33 -9.38
N THR A 35 7.21 5.80 -10.62
CA THR A 35 8.50 5.96 -11.29
C THR A 35 9.36 7.01 -10.59
N VAL A 36 8.75 8.14 -10.23
CA VAL A 36 9.42 9.21 -9.48
C VAL A 36 9.79 8.74 -8.09
N GLN A 37 8.87 8.08 -7.39
CA GLN A 37 9.13 7.54 -6.05
C GLN A 37 10.28 6.54 -6.06
N GLY A 38 10.29 5.61 -7.02
CA GLY A 38 11.35 4.61 -7.15
C GLY A 38 12.70 5.25 -7.42
N LYS A 39 12.74 6.27 -8.26
CA LYS A 39 13.96 7.02 -8.55
C LYS A 39 14.48 7.73 -7.31
N LEU A 40 13.62 8.46 -6.59
CA LEU A 40 13.99 9.19 -5.39
C LEU A 40 14.49 8.24 -4.29
N LEU A 41 13.84 7.10 -4.09
CA LEU A 41 14.29 6.11 -3.11
C LEU A 41 15.74 5.67 -3.38
N ARG A 42 16.07 5.45 -4.66
CA ARG A 42 17.43 5.06 -5.05
C ARG A 42 18.43 6.19 -4.87
N GLU A 43 18.09 7.39 -5.32
CA GLU A 43 18.97 8.56 -5.21
C GLU A 43 19.26 8.94 -3.77
N LEU A 44 18.29 8.78 -2.86
CA LEU A 44 18.43 9.11 -1.45
C LEU A 44 19.08 7.98 -0.62
N GLY A 45 19.40 6.85 -1.24
CA GLY A 45 19.97 5.69 -0.54
C GLY A 45 18.98 4.96 0.36
N LEU A 46 17.68 5.14 0.13
CA LEU A 46 16.62 4.53 0.95
C LEU A 46 16.16 3.17 0.42
N PHE A 47 16.38 2.89 -0.86
CA PHE A 47 15.79 1.74 -1.54
C PHE A 47 16.21 0.41 -0.91
N VAL A 48 17.51 0.12 -0.87
CA VAL A 48 18.01 -1.16 -0.36
C VAL A 48 17.70 -1.35 1.13
N PRO A 49 17.94 -0.37 2.01
CA PRO A 49 17.60 -0.54 3.42
C PRO A 49 16.11 -0.80 3.66
N LEU A 50 15.23 -0.10 2.96
CA LEU A 50 13.78 -0.32 3.10
C LEU A 50 13.37 -1.67 2.55
N GLN A 51 13.91 -2.08 1.39
CA GLN A 51 13.64 -3.41 0.83
C GLN A 51 14.03 -4.51 1.81
N GLU A 52 15.19 -4.41 2.43
CA GLU A 52 15.66 -5.37 3.42
C GLU A 52 14.73 -5.43 4.64
N LYS A 53 14.28 -4.28 5.13
CA LYS A 53 13.35 -4.21 6.25
C LYS A 53 11.99 -4.85 5.92
N ILE A 54 11.48 -4.61 4.73
CA ILE A 54 10.23 -5.21 4.27
C ILE A 54 10.36 -6.73 4.19
N ARG A 55 11.45 -7.24 3.61
CA ARG A 55 11.72 -8.68 3.54
C ARG A 55 11.93 -9.32 4.91
N ALA A 56 12.44 -8.55 5.86
CA ALA A 56 12.62 -9.02 7.23
C ALA A 56 11.33 -9.03 8.06
N GLY A 57 10.21 -8.54 7.50
CA GLY A 57 8.91 -8.61 8.15
C GLY A 57 8.37 -7.29 8.69
N LEU A 58 8.98 -6.16 8.35
CA LEU A 58 8.43 -4.86 8.74
C LEU A 58 7.02 -4.70 8.15
N PRO A 59 6.00 -4.42 8.97
CA PRO A 59 4.65 -4.15 8.46
C PRO A 59 4.62 -2.97 7.51
N VAL A 60 3.96 -3.14 6.37
CA VAL A 60 3.86 -2.12 5.32
C VAL A 60 2.42 -1.96 4.89
N MET A 61 1.97 -0.71 4.79
CA MET A 61 0.74 -0.36 4.10
C MET A 61 1.10 0.45 2.86
N ALA A 62 0.76 -0.08 1.68
CA ALA A 62 1.05 0.55 0.41
C ALA A 62 -0.25 0.87 -0.32
N THR A 63 -0.41 2.12 -0.73
CA THR A 63 -1.61 2.60 -1.42
C THR A 63 -1.26 3.12 -2.80
N CYS A 64 -2.04 2.74 -3.82
CA CYS A 64 -1.93 3.22 -5.19
C CYS A 64 -0.50 3.06 -5.75
N ALA A 65 0.27 4.14 -5.88
CA ALA A 65 1.66 4.09 -6.33
C ALA A 65 2.55 3.23 -5.43
N GLY A 66 2.28 3.24 -4.11
CA GLY A 66 2.98 2.37 -3.16
C GLY A 66 2.78 0.89 -3.45
N LEU A 67 1.58 0.50 -3.87
CA LEU A 67 1.30 -0.88 -4.30
C LEU A 67 2.17 -1.26 -5.51
N ILE A 68 2.33 -0.35 -6.46
CA ILE A 68 3.19 -0.57 -7.63
C ILE A 68 4.65 -0.79 -7.20
N LEU A 69 5.12 -0.04 -6.18
CA LEU A 69 6.47 -0.21 -5.64
C LEU A 69 6.69 -1.60 -5.03
N LEU A 70 5.69 -2.18 -4.39
CA LEU A 70 5.80 -3.51 -3.78
C LEU A 70 5.72 -4.65 -4.78
N ALA A 71 5.01 -4.48 -5.89
CA ALA A 71 4.67 -5.56 -6.81
C ALA A 71 5.90 -6.24 -7.44
N GLU A 72 5.86 -7.56 -7.54
CA GLU A 72 6.88 -8.32 -8.26
C GLU A 72 6.84 -8.05 -9.76
N HIS A 73 5.65 -7.78 -10.31
CA HIS A 73 5.46 -7.54 -11.74
C HIS A 73 4.54 -6.36 -11.99
N ILE A 74 4.85 -5.61 -13.03
CA ILE A 74 3.99 -4.56 -13.57
C ILE A 74 3.61 -5.00 -14.97
N ALA A 75 2.31 -5.08 -15.29
CA ALA A 75 1.85 -5.51 -16.60
C ALA A 75 2.41 -4.59 -17.70
N ASP A 76 2.93 -5.21 -18.76
CA ASP A 76 3.51 -4.53 -19.92
C ASP A 76 4.73 -3.63 -19.59
N ASP A 77 5.39 -3.85 -18.46
CA ASP A 77 6.55 -3.08 -18.03
C ASP A 77 7.55 -4.01 -17.31
N PRO A 78 8.82 -4.08 -17.77
CA PRO A 78 9.81 -4.92 -17.10
C PRO A 78 10.34 -4.36 -15.78
N THR A 79 9.95 -3.15 -15.41
CA THR A 79 10.44 -2.50 -14.20
C THR A 79 9.97 -3.23 -12.94
N VAL A 80 10.89 -3.43 -12.00
CA VAL A 80 10.59 -3.94 -10.66
C VAL A 80 11.21 -2.98 -9.66
N HIS A 81 10.43 -2.51 -8.69
CA HIS A 81 10.94 -1.71 -7.59
C HIS A 81 11.32 -2.62 -6.42
N PHE A 82 10.59 -2.60 -5.31
CA PHE A 82 10.91 -3.49 -4.19
C PHE A 82 10.71 -4.97 -4.53
N GLY A 83 9.66 -5.31 -5.26
CA GLY A 83 9.42 -6.67 -5.71
C GLY A 83 9.16 -7.67 -4.58
N THR A 84 8.54 -7.21 -3.49
CA THR A 84 8.36 -8.01 -2.28
C THR A 84 6.96 -8.60 -2.14
N LEU A 85 6.01 -8.15 -2.96
CA LEU A 85 4.62 -8.59 -2.95
C LEU A 85 4.32 -9.41 -4.20
N PRO A 86 3.98 -10.70 -4.07
CA PRO A 86 3.80 -11.60 -5.23
C PRO A 86 2.52 -11.33 -6.01
N VAL A 87 2.44 -10.19 -6.66
CA VAL A 87 1.31 -9.79 -7.50
C VAL A 87 1.79 -9.17 -8.80
N THR A 88 0.91 -9.16 -9.80
CA THR A 88 1.06 -8.40 -11.03
C THR A 88 0.08 -7.24 -10.98
N VAL A 89 0.56 -6.01 -11.05
CA VAL A 89 -0.29 -4.82 -11.08
C VAL A 89 -0.41 -4.28 -12.49
N LYS A 90 -1.58 -3.72 -12.79
CA LYS A 90 -1.81 -3.01 -14.03
C LYS A 90 -2.03 -1.54 -13.74
N ARG A 91 -1.20 -0.68 -14.33
CA ARG A 91 -1.29 0.78 -14.17
C ARG A 91 -2.45 1.33 -14.99
N ASN A 92 -3.03 2.44 -14.52
CA ASN A 92 -4.04 3.21 -15.25
C ASN A 92 -5.18 2.32 -15.76
N ALA A 93 -5.59 1.37 -14.93
CA ALA A 93 -6.48 0.29 -15.30
C ALA A 93 -7.90 0.74 -15.64
N TYR A 94 -8.31 1.90 -15.15
CA TYR A 94 -9.67 2.39 -15.28
C TYR A 94 -9.83 3.45 -16.38
N GLY A 95 -8.80 3.70 -17.20
CA GLY A 95 -8.84 4.64 -18.31
C GLY A 95 -8.86 6.10 -17.87
N ARG A 96 -8.69 7.00 -18.84
CA ARG A 96 -8.61 8.45 -18.56
C ARG A 96 -9.92 9.07 -18.07
N GLN A 97 -11.06 8.51 -18.48
CA GLN A 97 -12.39 9.06 -18.16
C GLN A 97 -12.95 8.54 -16.85
N LEU A 98 -12.47 7.38 -16.39
CA LEU A 98 -12.91 6.74 -15.15
C LEU A 98 -11.81 6.78 -14.09
N GLY A 99 -10.92 7.76 -14.19
CA GLY A 99 -9.73 7.83 -13.33
C GLY A 99 -10.00 8.01 -11.85
N SER A 100 -11.23 8.38 -11.47
CA SER A 100 -11.58 8.59 -10.07
C SER A 100 -13.04 8.22 -9.84
N PHE A 101 -13.28 7.34 -8.87
CA PHE A 101 -14.64 6.95 -8.48
C PHE A 101 -14.65 6.49 -7.02
N GLN A 102 -15.84 6.41 -6.46
CA GLN A 102 -16.06 5.92 -5.10
C GLN A 102 -17.08 4.80 -5.11
N CYS A 103 -16.87 3.82 -4.25
CA CYS A 103 -17.83 2.77 -3.99
C CYS A 103 -17.70 2.28 -2.55
N THR A 104 -18.55 1.35 -2.16
CA THR A 104 -18.41 0.63 -0.90
C THR A 104 -18.21 -0.84 -1.19
N ALA A 105 -17.45 -1.52 -0.36
CA ALA A 105 -17.25 -2.96 -0.46
C ALA A 105 -16.96 -3.56 0.90
N ASP A 106 -17.24 -4.85 1.02
CA ASP A 106 -16.79 -5.62 2.18
C ASP A 106 -15.34 -6.00 1.95
N VAL A 107 -14.49 -5.65 2.90
CA VAL A 107 -13.06 -5.96 2.85
C VAL A 107 -12.77 -6.98 3.94
N GLU A 108 -12.37 -8.17 3.54
CA GLU A 108 -12.11 -9.28 4.43
C GLU A 108 -11.09 -8.87 5.49
N GLU A 109 -11.29 -9.27 6.74
CA GLU A 109 -10.47 -8.94 7.91
C GLU A 109 -10.53 -7.47 8.37
N ILE A 110 -11.05 -6.55 7.56
CA ILE A 110 -11.09 -5.13 7.92
C ILE A 110 -12.50 -4.68 8.28
N GLY A 111 -13.48 -4.97 7.43
CA GLY A 111 -14.85 -4.64 7.75
C GLY A 111 -15.79 -4.64 6.57
N LYS A 112 -17.09 -4.47 6.86
CA LYS A 112 -18.15 -4.42 5.86
C LYS A 112 -18.47 -2.99 5.46
N GLN A 113 -18.90 -2.82 4.22
CA GLN A 113 -19.32 -1.54 3.65
C GLN A 113 -18.26 -0.44 3.87
N LEU A 114 -17.00 -0.77 3.59
CA LEU A 114 -15.92 0.20 3.63
C LEU A 114 -16.03 1.15 2.44
N PRO A 115 -15.91 2.46 2.66
CA PRO A 115 -15.83 3.40 1.55
C PRO A 115 -14.47 3.26 0.87
N LEU A 116 -14.49 3.05 -0.45
CA LEU A 116 -13.30 2.92 -1.26
C LEU A 116 -13.24 4.07 -2.24
N THR A 117 -12.17 4.85 -2.18
CA THR A 117 -11.93 5.97 -3.11
C THR A 117 -10.77 5.63 -4.02
N PHE A 118 -11.03 5.60 -5.32
CA PHE A 118 -10.05 5.31 -6.35
C PHE A 118 -9.71 6.61 -7.09
N ILE A 119 -8.42 6.90 -7.20
CA ILE A 119 -7.91 8.09 -7.89
C ILE A 119 -6.83 7.62 -8.85
N ARG A 120 -7.17 7.50 -10.14
CA ARG A 120 -6.26 7.00 -11.18
C ARG A 120 -5.55 5.71 -10.74
N ALA A 121 -6.31 4.82 -10.15
CA ALA A 121 -5.78 3.68 -9.43
C ALA A 121 -5.30 2.57 -10.36
N PRO A 122 -4.24 1.84 -9.97
CA PRO A 122 -3.95 0.55 -10.57
C PRO A 122 -4.96 -0.48 -10.05
N TYR A 123 -4.97 -1.67 -10.64
CA TYR A 123 -5.55 -2.83 -9.98
C TYR A 123 -4.56 -4.00 -10.02
N ILE A 124 -4.84 -5.02 -9.23
CA ILE A 124 -4.04 -6.24 -9.21
C ILE A 124 -4.66 -7.20 -10.24
N GLU A 125 -3.92 -7.44 -11.32
CA GLU A 125 -4.34 -8.32 -12.39
C GLU A 125 -4.22 -9.78 -11.98
N LYS A 126 -3.19 -10.12 -11.22
CA LYS A 126 -2.92 -11.47 -10.74
C LYS A 126 -2.27 -11.43 -9.37
N ALA A 127 -2.72 -12.32 -8.48
CA ALA A 127 -2.10 -12.56 -7.19
C ALA A 127 -1.72 -14.05 -7.10
N GLU A 128 -0.51 -14.34 -6.59
CA GLU A 128 -0.09 -15.71 -6.35
C GLU A 128 -0.91 -16.35 -5.22
N ASP A 129 -0.93 -17.68 -5.15
CA ASP A 129 -1.76 -18.42 -4.19
C ASP A 129 -1.44 -18.10 -2.73
N THR A 130 -0.20 -17.68 -2.44
CA THR A 130 0.24 -17.27 -1.11
C THR A 130 -0.29 -15.91 -0.66
N VAL A 131 -0.85 -15.14 -1.58
CA VAL A 131 -1.39 -13.80 -1.31
C VAL A 131 -2.87 -13.91 -0.98
N LYS A 132 -3.28 -13.33 0.14
CA LYS A 132 -4.68 -13.28 0.52
C LYS A 132 -5.36 -12.08 -0.16
N VAL A 133 -6.38 -12.36 -0.98
CA VAL A 133 -7.21 -11.33 -1.59
C VAL A 133 -8.26 -10.90 -0.55
N LEU A 134 -8.26 -9.60 -0.22
CA LEU A 134 -9.19 -9.06 0.78
C LEU A 134 -10.47 -8.54 0.16
N THR A 135 -10.41 -7.97 -1.03
CA THR A 135 -11.61 -7.57 -1.77
C THR A 135 -11.31 -7.37 -3.26
N SER A 136 -12.37 -7.48 -4.05
CA SER A 136 -12.38 -7.17 -5.48
C SER A 136 -13.57 -6.24 -5.79
N VAL A 137 -13.39 -5.36 -6.78
CA VAL A 137 -14.44 -4.46 -7.26
C VAL A 137 -14.56 -4.64 -8.77
N ASP A 138 -15.75 -4.94 -9.25
CA ASP A 138 -16.02 -5.20 -10.67
C ASP A 138 -15.08 -6.26 -11.28
N GLY A 139 -14.76 -7.30 -10.50
CA GLY A 139 -13.89 -8.39 -10.92
C GLY A 139 -12.39 -8.10 -10.82
N ASN A 140 -12.00 -6.89 -10.40
CA ASN A 140 -10.61 -6.50 -10.25
C ASN A 140 -10.19 -6.56 -8.78
N ILE A 141 -9.07 -7.20 -8.49
CA ILE A 141 -8.52 -7.26 -7.13
C ILE A 141 -7.99 -5.88 -6.74
N VAL A 142 -8.44 -5.36 -5.62
CA VAL A 142 -8.09 -4.00 -5.17
C VAL A 142 -7.51 -3.94 -3.76
N ALA A 143 -7.50 -5.04 -3.03
CA ALA A 143 -6.85 -5.14 -1.72
C ALA A 143 -6.32 -6.55 -1.49
N VAL A 144 -5.09 -6.63 -1.03
CA VAL A 144 -4.42 -7.91 -0.72
C VAL A 144 -3.59 -7.78 0.56
N ARG A 145 -3.36 -8.93 1.18
CA ARG A 145 -2.38 -9.07 2.25
C ARG A 145 -1.46 -10.25 1.95
N TYR A 146 -0.17 -10.04 2.11
CA TYR A 146 0.85 -11.07 2.05
C TYR A 146 1.83 -10.87 3.19
N GLU A 147 1.86 -11.83 4.13
CA GLU A 147 2.65 -11.70 5.36
C GLU A 147 2.32 -10.37 6.07
N ASN A 148 3.28 -9.48 6.23
CA ASN A 148 3.09 -8.17 6.87
C ASN A 148 2.94 -7.02 5.85
N GLN A 149 2.58 -7.34 4.61
CA GLN A 149 2.37 -6.34 3.56
C GLN A 149 0.89 -6.22 3.23
N LEU A 150 0.35 -5.02 3.37
CA LEU A 150 -1.02 -4.67 2.99
C LEU A 150 -0.95 -3.79 1.73
N GLY A 151 -1.44 -4.32 0.61
CA GLY A 151 -1.44 -3.62 -0.67
C GLY A 151 -2.85 -3.21 -1.07
N LEU A 152 -3.04 -1.92 -1.34
CA LEU A 152 -4.34 -1.32 -1.63
C LEU A 152 -4.28 -0.50 -2.93
N SER A 153 -5.29 -0.68 -3.78
CA SER A 153 -5.45 0.15 -4.98
C SER A 153 -6.08 1.50 -4.67
N PHE A 154 -6.87 1.57 -3.61
CA PHE A 154 -7.64 2.76 -3.22
C PHE A 154 -6.90 3.60 -2.18
N HIS A 155 -7.45 4.79 -1.92
CA HIS A 155 -6.90 5.77 -0.99
C HIS A 155 -7.73 5.85 0.29
N PRO A 156 -7.43 5.07 1.34
CA PRO A 156 -8.19 5.13 2.59
C PRO A 156 -8.03 6.45 3.34
N GLU A 157 -6.96 7.21 3.05
CA GLU A 157 -6.67 8.48 3.72
C GLU A 157 -7.63 9.61 3.33
N VAL A 158 -8.33 9.48 2.20
CA VAL A 158 -9.27 10.52 1.75
C VAL A 158 -10.70 10.30 2.22
N THR A 159 -10.98 9.21 2.93
CA THR A 159 -12.28 8.96 3.55
C THR A 159 -12.21 9.23 5.05
N GLU A 160 -13.38 9.38 5.69
CA GLU A 160 -13.43 9.55 7.15
C GLU A 160 -13.35 8.23 7.92
N ASP A 161 -13.45 7.10 7.23
CA ASP A 161 -13.38 5.77 7.84
C ASP A 161 -11.94 5.43 8.23
N ASN A 162 -11.73 5.06 9.48
CA ASN A 162 -10.40 4.79 10.03
C ASN A 162 -10.08 3.29 10.13
N ARG A 163 -10.97 2.41 9.69
CA ARG A 163 -10.80 0.96 9.89
C ARG A 163 -9.56 0.39 9.19
N VAL A 164 -9.21 0.87 8.00
CA VAL A 164 -8.01 0.42 7.30
C VAL A 164 -6.76 0.81 8.07
N HIS A 165 -6.67 2.05 8.52
CA HIS A 165 -5.52 2.53 9.29
C HIS A 165 -5.42 1.82 10.64
N ALA A 166 -6.55 1.57 11.30
CA ALA A 166 -6.59 0.80 12.55
C ALA A 166 -6.09 -0.63 12.33
N TYR A 167 -6.52 -1.28 11.26
CA TYR A 167 -6.05 -2.61 10.88
C TYR A 167 -4.53 -2.62 10.67
N PHE A 168 -4.00 -1.63 9.95
CA PHE A 168 -2.56 -1.52 9.75
C PHE A 168 -1.80 -1.35 11.08
N LEU A 169 -2.30 -0.52 11.99
CA LEU A 169 -1.66 -0.35 13.29
C LEU A 169 -1.68 -1.64 14.12
N GLN A 170 -2.71 -2.46 13.98
CA GLN A 170 -2.71 -3.79 14.59
C GLN A 170 -1.60 -4.67 13.99
N MET A 171 -1.37 -4.60 12.68
CA MET A 171 -0.25 -5.30 12.04
C MET A 171 1.10 -4.85 12.63
N CYS A 172 1.20 -3.57 13.00
CA CYS A 172 2.41 -3.01 13.63
C CYS A 172 2.56 -3.39 15.11
N GLY A 173 1.61 -4.14 15.67
CA GLY A 173 1.64 -4.58 17.06
C GLY A 173 0.87 -3.70 18.03
N GLN A 174 0.15 -2.67 17.55
CA GLN A 174 -0.69 -1.86 18.43
C GLN A 174 -1.89 -2.67 18.91
N LYS A 175 -2.12 -2.68 20.23
CA LYS A 175 -3.33 -3.24 20.80
C LYS A 175 -4.39 -2.15 20.81
N LEU A 176 -5.44 -2.33 20.04
CA LEU A 176 -6.60 -1.47 20.08
C LEU A 176 -7.53 -1.96 21.17
N SER A 177 -7.82 -1.11 22.10
CA SER A 177 -8.80 -1.37 23.17
C SER A 177 -10.24 -1.26 22.64
#